data_74c1219a8f5604faa2565c33552e548b
#
_entry.id   74c1219a8f5604faa2565c33552e548b
#
_cell.length_a   1.000
_cell.length_b   1.000
_cell.length_c   1.000
_cell.angle_alpha   90.00
_cell.angle_beta   90.00
_cell.angle_gamma   90.00
#
_symmetry.space_group_name_H-M   'P 1'
#
loop_
_entity.id
_entity.type
_entity.pdbx_description
1 polymer ?
#
loop_
_entity_poly.entity_id
_entity_poly.type
_entity_poly.pdbx_seq_one_letter_code
_entity_poly.pdbx_strand_id
1 'polypeptide(L)'
;MVYLSYHLKKAVMTKHFAFNDLGYWMLPKPKKLRHWERIPRLVKFVPFGYEIDPNDNSWLNPIEKELELLELAKKHLKQYSYREVSAWLTTQSGREISHMGLKKRVDLERKRKTTARIKRELAKRLQKAISQYETLEKERTGYYTSCAE
;
A
#
# COMPACT_ATOMS: atom_id res chain seq x y z
N MET A 1 31.00 -3.98 28.00
CA MET A 1 30.20 -3.73 27.32
C MET A 1 29.60 -4.24 26.31
N VAL A 2 29.23 -4.42 26.03
CA VAL A 2 28.44 -4.62 25.17
C VAL A 2 27.50 -4.73 24.36
N TYR A 3 27.27 -4.57 24.45
CA TYR A 3 26.39 -4.59 23.82
C TYR A 3 26.10 -4.40 22.71
N LEU A 4 26.21 -4.19 22.73
CA LEU A 4 25.79 -3.80 21.90
C LEU A 4 25.76 -4.04 20.76
N SER A 5 25.79 -4.36 20.63
CA SER A 5 25.35 -4.40 19.57
C SER A 5 24.59 -4.92 18.83
N TYR A 6 24.01 -4.98 19.12
CA TYR A 6 23.16 -5.23 18.54
C TYR A 6 22.60 -5.08 18.41
N HIS A 7 22.61 -4.82 18.98
CA HIS A 7 22.07 -4.58 19.06
C HIS A 7 22.08 -4.02 19.06
N LEU A 8 22.40 -4.05 19.63
CA LEU A 8 22.35 -3.39 19.62
C LEU A 8 22.05 -3.17 19.13
N LYS A 9 21.86 -3.64 19.08
CA LYS A 9 21.31 -3.44 18.81
C LYS A 9 20.47 -3.49 18.61
N LYS A 10 20.07 -3.71 19.22
CA LYS A 10 19.30 -3.64 19.45
C LYS A 10 19.06 -3.06 19.91
N ALA A 11 19.10 -2.85 20.52
CA ALA A 11 18.88 -2.34 21.03
C ALA A 11 19.24 -1.74 21.51
N VAL A 12 19.32 -1.75 21.82
CA VAL A 12 19.42 -1.08 22.13
C VAL A 12 19.61 -0.46 22.07
N MET A 13 19.36 -0.32 22.15
CA MET A 13 19.48 0.44 22.12
C MET A 13 19.58 1.32 22.44
N THR A 14 19.61 1.22 22.52
CA THR A 14 19.39 2.25 23.24
C THR A 14 19.99 3.48 22.91
N LYS A 15 19.46 4.41 23.27
CA LYS A 15 19.71 5.70 22.85
C LYS A 15 21.07 6.20 23.13
N HIS A 16 21.59 5.89 24.21
CA HIS A 16 22.93 6.39 24.46
C HIS A 16 23.97 5.72 23.60
N PHE A 17 23.60 4.62 22.98
CA PHE A 17 24.47 4.12 21.94
C PHE A 17 24.72 5.15 20.88
N ALA A 18 23.71 5.99 20.68
CA ALA A 18 23.84 7.02 19.70
C ALA A 18 24.86 8.06 20.08
N PHE A 19 25.11 8.20 21.35
CA PHE A 19 26.06 9.21 21.80
C PHE A 19 27.48 8.70 21.80
N ASN A 20 27.61 7.39 21.72
CA ASN A 20 28.93 6.81 21.81
C ASN A 20 29.48 6.59 20.41
N ASP A 21 30.27 5.64 20.30
CA ASP A 21 30.97 5.34 19.06
C ASP A 21 30.05 4.92 17.94
N LEU A 22 28.83 4.52 18.28
CA LEU A 22 27.86 4.13 17.28
C LEU A 22 27.27 5.31 16.55
N GLY A 23 27.56 6.52 16.99
CA GLY A 23 27.03 7.71 16.39
C GLY A 23 25.58 7.92 16.71
N TYR A 24 24.95 8.72 15.91
CA TYR A 24 23.56 9.07 16.13
C TYR A 24 22.65 7.96 15.62
N TRP A 25 22.16 7.17 16.54
CA TRP A 25 21.29 6.05 16.20
C TRP A 25 19.83 6.48 16.26
N MET A 26 19.15 6.36 15.16
CA MET A 26 17.74 6.71 15.06
C MET A 26 16.89 5.47 14.93
N LEU A 27 15.78 5.47 15.65
CA LEU A 27 14.79 4.42 15.51
C LEU A 27 14.25 4.42 14.09
N PRO A 28 14.00 3.27 13.51
CA PRO A 28 13.36 3.22 12.21
C PRO A 28 11.99 3.85 12.29
N LYS A 29 11.67 4.62 11.29
CA LYS A 29 10.35 5.24 11.23
C LYS A 29 9.27 4.17 11.23
N PRO A 30 8.23 4.33 12.01
CA PRO A 30 7.14 3.38 11.99
C PRO A 30 6.51 3.35 10.61
N LYS A 31 6.07 2.18 10.22
CA LYS A 31 5.32 2.07 8.98
C LYS A 31 4.07 2.91 9.11
N LYS A 32 3.74 3.62 8.06
CA LYS A 32 2.50 4.37 8.02
C LYS A 32 1.35 3.41 8.28
N LEU A 33 0.51 3.76 9.21
CA LEU A 33 -0.74 3.05 9.40
C LEU A 33 -1.56 3.17 8.12
N ARG A 34 -2.27 2.14 7.80
CA ARG A 34 -3.16 2.19 6.64
C ARG A 34 -4.25 3.18 6.95
N HIS A 35 -4.32 4.18 6.12
CA HIS A 35 -5.40 5.13 6.19
C HIS A 35 -6.45 4.73 5.16
N TRP A 36 -7.62 4.41 5.64
CA TRP A 36 -8.74 4.06 4.77
C TRP A 36 -9.55 5.32 4.53
N GLU A 37 -9.79 5.60 3.25
CA GLU A 37 -10.49 6.82 2.88
C GLU A 37 -11.91 6.47 2.48
N ARG A 38 -12.79 7.40 2.65
CA ARG A 38 -14.16 7.23 2.19
C ARG A 38 -14.20 7.31 0.67
N ILE A 39 -15.12 6.60 0.10
CA ILE A 39 -15.22 6.45 -1.36
C ILE A 39 -16.60 6.88 -1.83
N PRO A 40 -16.72 7.40 -3.06
CA PRO A 40 -18.04 7.75 -3.60
C PRO A 40 -18.88 6.50 -3.84
N ARG A 41 -20.15 6.62 -3.54
CA ARG A 41 -21.11 5.54 -3.72
C ARG A 41 -21.64 5.55 -5.14
N LEU A 42 -21.10 4.66 -5.97
CA LEU A 42 -21.48 4.56 -7.37
C LEU A 42 -22.66 3.61 -7.60
N VAL A 43 -22.96 2.74 -6.64
CA VAL A 43 -24.01 1.73 -6.76
C VAL A 43 -24.82 1.65 -5.47
N LYS A 44 -26.05 1.16 -5.58
CA LYS A 44 -26.92 0.96 -4.41
C LYS A 44 -26.31 0.03 -3.37
N PHE A 45 -25.59 -0.95 -3.85
CA PHE A 45 -25.07 -2.03 -3.06
C PHE A 45 -23.83 -1.56 -2.29
N VAL A 46 -23.82 -1.77 -0.99
CA VAL A 46 -22.70 -1.35 -0.13
C VAL A 46 -21.67 -2.46 -0.08
N PRO A 47 -20.45 -2.20 -0.52
CA PRO A 47 -19.41 -3.23 -0.49
C PRO A 47 -18.95 -3.52 0.94
N PHE A 48 -18.49 -4.75 1.15
CA PHE A 48 -17.97 -5.17 2.44
C PHE A 48 -16.81 -4.26 2.88
N GLY A 49 -16.80 -3.87 4.15
CA GLY A 49 -15.78 -2.95 4.67
C GLY A 49 -16.16 -1.49 4.60
N TYR A 50 -17.39 -1.21 4.17
CA TYR A 50 -17.89 0.17 4.08
C TYR A 50 -19.33 0.25 4.55
N GLU A 51 -19.73 1.44 4.97
CA GLU A 51 -21.12 1.74 5.32
C GLU A 51 -21.50 3.09 4.71
N ILE A 52 -22.77 3.36 4.65
CA ILE A 52 -23.28 4.62 4.07
C ILE A 52 -23.02 5.75 5.08
N ASP A 53 -22.56 6.88 4.61
CA ASP A 53 -22.38 8.05 5.45
C ASP A 53 -23.77 8.54 5.88
N PRO A 54 -24.03 8.68 7.19
CA PRO A 54 -25.33 9.14 7.67
C PRO A 54 -25.67 10.56 7.22
N ASN A 55 -24.69 11.37 6.91
CA ASN A 55 -24.92 12.76 6.49
C ASN A 55 -25.07 12.90 4.97
N ASP A 56 -24.44 12.01 4.21
CA ASP A 56 -24.44 12.12 2.76
C ASP A 56 -24.45 10.75 2.10
N ASN A 57 -25.58 10.39 1.54
CA ASN A 57 -25.78 9.10 0.87
C ASN A 57 -24.88 8.88 -0.34
N SER A 58 -24.16 9.90 -0.79
CA SER A 58 -23.25 9.81 -1.93
C SER A 58 -21.91 9.23 -1.55
N TRP A 59 -21.63 9.08 -0.26
CA TRP A 59 -20.33 8.61 0.23
C TRP A 59 -20.46 7.38 1.09
N LEU A 60 -19.38 6.62 1.11
CA LEU A 60 -19.25 5.41 1.93
C LEU A 60 -18.06 5.59 2.86
N ASN A 61 -18.32 5.41 4.15
CA ASN A 61 -17.29 5.47 5.19
C ASN A 61 -16.65 4.10 5.37
N PRO A 62 -15.34 4.04 5.58
CA PRO A 62 -14.65 2.76 5.78
C PRO A 62 -14.87 2.25 7.19
N ILE A 63 -15.12 0.94 7.31
CA ILE A 63 -15.14 0.23 8.59
C ILE A 63 -13.78 -0.45 8.74
N GLU A 64 -12.90 0.17 9.53
CA GLU A 64 -11.50 -0.25 9.62
C GLU A 64 -11.37 -1.73 9.98
N LYS A 65 -12.14 -2.18 10.97
CA LYS A 65 -12.10 -3.59 11.40
C LYS A 65 -12.37 -4.55 10.26
N GLU A 66 -13.41 -4.28 9.47
CA GLU A 66 -13.76 -5.17 8.35
C GLU A 66 -12.71 -5.13 7.25
N LEU A 67 -12.11 -3.97 7.03
CA LEU A 67 -11.06 -3.83 6.04
C LEU A 67 -9.77 -4.55 6.45
N GLU A 68 -9.46 -4.55 7.74
CA GLU A 68 -8.33 -5.32 8.27
C GLU A 68 -8.57 -6.81 8.16
N LEU A 69 -9.78 -7.26 8.50
CA LEU A 69 -10.16 -8.65 8.31
C LEU A 69 -10.04 -9.08 6.86
N LEU A 70 -10.38 -8.17 5.94
CA LEU A 70 -10.24 -8.44 4.52
C LEU A 70 -8.78 -8.59 4.10
N GLU A 71 -7.88 -7.84 4.72
CA GLU A 71 -6.45 -8.00 4.45
C GLU A 71 -5.93 -9.34 4.98
N LEU A 72 -6.43 -9.77 6.15
CA LEU A 72 -6.09 -11.09 6.69
C LEU A 72 -6.64 -12.19 5.78
N ALA A 73 -7.88 -12.03 5.32
CA ALA A 73 -8.49 -12.97 4.39
C ALA A 73 -7.63 -13.17 3.15
N LYS A 74 -7.03 -12.10 2.62
CA LYS A 74 -6.14 -12.21 1.46
C LYS A 74 -4.89 -13.03 1.76
N LYS A 75 -4.45 -13.07 3.01
CA LYS A 75 -3.34 -13.94 3.40
C LYS A 75 -3.79 -15.39 3.49
N HIS A 76 -4.98 -15.62 4.05
CA HIS A 76 -5.54 -16.96 4.17
C HIS A 76 -5.82 -17.59 2.81
N LEU A 77 -6.16 -16.79 1.80
CA LEU A 77 -6.39 -17.30 0.43
C LEU A 77 -5.15 -17.91 -0.21
N LYS A 78 -4.00 -17.89 0.44
CA LYS A 78 -2.82 -18.61 -0.03
C LYS A 78 -2.87 -20.09 0.33
N GLN A 79 -3.67 -20.46 1.30
CA GLN A 79 -3.72 -21.82 1.84
C GLN A 79 -5.12 -22.41 1.81
N TYR A 80 -6.15 -21.59 1.87
CA TYR A 80 -7.53 -22.00 1.99
C TYR A 80 -8.37 -21.58 0.80
N SER A 81 -9.47 -22.27 0.59
CA SER A 81 -10.36 -21.98 -0.53
C SER A 81 -11.18 -20.70 -0.28
N TYR A 82 -11.72 -20.13 -1.37
CA TYR A 82 -12.57 -18.94 -1.25
C TYR A 82 -13.82 -19.19 -0.39
N ARG A 83 -14.33 -20.42 -0.36
CA ARG A 83 -15.51 -20.76 0.45
C ARG A 83 -15.18 -20.72 1.93
N GLU A 84 -14.09 -21.34 2.30
CA GLU A 84 -13.64 -21.38 3.70
C GLU A 84 -13.34 -20.00 4.22
N VAL A 85 -12.60 -19.21 3.41
CA VAL A 85 -12.22 -17.86 3.82
C VAL A 85 -13.43 -16.93 3.89
N SER A 86 -14.44 -17.13 3.01
CA SER A 86 -15.65 -16.29 3.12
C SER A 86 -16.48 -16.67 4.35
N ALA A 87 -16.57 -17.97 4.70
CA ALA A 87 -17.24 -18.39 5.91
C ALA A 87 -16.53 -17.85 7.16
N TRP A 88 -15.21 -17.94 7.18
CA TRP A 88 -14.41 -17.37 8.26
C TRP A 88 -14.63 -15.87 8.40
N LEU A 89 -14.63 -15.13 7.27
CA LEU A 89 -14.86 -13.68 7.27
C LEU A 89 -16.24 -13.35 7.85
N THR A 90 -17.27 -14.09 7.44
CA THR A 90 -18.63 -13.89 7.94
C THR A 90 -18.70 -14.11 9.45
N THR A 91 -18.02 -15.15 9.94
CA THR A 91 -17.97 -15.43 11.38
C THR A 91 -17.27 -14.33 12.16
N GLN A 92 -16.18 -13.78 11.63
CA GLN A 92 -15.40 -12.77 12.33
C GLN A 92 -16.02 -11.38 12.29
N SER A 93 -16.67 -11.03 11.19
CA SER A 93 -17.22 -9.67 11.00
C SER A 93 -18.71 -9.58 11.32
N GLY A 94 -19.43 -10.70 11.33
CA GLY A 94 -20.88 -10.72 11.44
C GLY A 94 -21.60 -10.27 10.18
N ARG A 95 -20.88 -9.86 9.13
CA ARG A 95 -21.47 -9.46 7.85
C ARG A 95 -21.16 -10.49 6.78
N GLU A 96 -22.21 -10.83 6.07
CA GLU A 96 -22.12 -11.86 5.05
C GLU A 96 -21.36 -11.37 3.83
N ILE A 97 -20.42 -12.17 3.36
CA ILE A 97 -19.77 -11.96 2.07
C ILE A 97 -19.72 -13.30 1.33
N SER A 98 -20.28 -13.34 0.14
CA SER A 98 -20.24 -14.58 -0.64
C SER A 98 -18.82 -14.83 -1.18
N HIS A 99 -18.48 -16.11 -1.35
CA HIS A 99 -17.18 -16.50 -1.92
C HIS A 99 -16.94 -15.91 -3.30
N MET A 100 -18.00 -15.73 -4.09
CA MET A 100 -17.88 -15.09 -5.41
C MET A 100 -17.62 -13.60 -5.29
N GLY A 101 -18.26 -12.94 -4.31
CA GLY A 101 -17.99 -11.53 -4.03
C GLY A 101 -16.57 -11.30 -3.58
N LEU A 102 -16.08 -12.16 -2.68
CA LEU A 102 -14.69 -12.12 -2.21
C LEU A 102 -13.72 -12.32 -3.38
N LYS A 103 -13.99 -13.32 -4.23
CA LYS A 103 -13.15 -13.60 -5.40
C LYS A 103 -13.08 -12.40 -6.34
N LYS A 104 -14.23 -11.85 -6.72
CA LYS A 104 -14.29 -10.69 -7.61
C LYS A 104 -13.47 -9.52 -7.06
N ARG A 105 -13.57 -9.30 -5.76
CA ARG A 105 -12.85 -8.19 -5.12
C ARG A 105 -11.33 -8.39 -5.14
N VAL A 106 -10.89 -9.59 -4.82
CA VAL A 106 -9.46 -9.92 -4.84
C VAL A 106 -8.89 -9.86 -6.25
N ASP A 107 -9.62 -10.38 -7.23
CA ASP A 107 -9.19 -10.36 -8.61
C ASP A 107 -9.12 -8.94 -9.18
N LEU A 108 -10.08 -8.10 -8.82
CA LEU A 108 -10.07 -6.71 -9.24
C LEU A 108 -8.87 -5.96 -8.66
N GLU A 109 -8.54 -6.23 -7.41
CA GLU A 109 -7.36 -5.62 -6.79
C GLU A 109 -6.07 -6.11 -7.44
N ARG A 110 -5.99 -7.39 -7.75
CA ARG A 110 -4.84 -7.94 -8.47
C ARG A 110 -4.63 -7.24 -9.82
N LYS A 111 -5.73 -7.09 -10.57
CA LYS A 111 -5.69 -6.38 -11.86
C LYS A 111 -5.21 -4.95 -11.69
N ARG A 112 -5.73 -4.24 -10.70
CA ARG A 112 -5.31 -2.85 -10.43
C ARG A 112 -3.82 -2.76 -10.12
N LYS A 113 -3.31 -3.69 -9.29
CA LYS A 113 -1.90 -3.72 -8.95
C LYS A 113 -1.01 -4.01 -10.16
N THR A 114 -1.44 -4.95 -11.01
CA THR A 114 -0.72 -5.28 -12.24
C THR A 114 -0.69 -4.09 -13.20
N THR A 115 -1.83 -3.47 -13.43
CA THR A 115 -1.93 -2.29 -14.30
C THR A 115 -1.05 -1.14 -13.76
N ALA A 116 -1.09 -0.91 -12.45
CA ALA A 116 -0.26 0.13 -11.82
C ALA A 116 1.23 -0.17 -11.98
N ARG A 117 1.62 -1.46 -11.95
CA ARG A 117 3.01 -1.85 -12.17
C ARG A 117 3.42 -1.57 -13.61
N ILE A 118 2.59 -1.99 -14.57
CA ILE A 118 2.87 -1.77 -15.99
C ILE A 118 3.01 -0.27 -16.29
N LYS A 119 2.12 0.54 -15.72
CA LYS A 119 2.19 2.00 -15.92
C LYS A 119 3.48 2.59 -15.38
N ARG A 120 3.96 2.09 -14.22
CA ARG A 120 5.22 2.56 -13.66
C ARG A 120 6.42 2.16 -14.51
N GLU A 121 6.39 0.94 -15.05
CA GLU A 121 7.46 0.48 -15.95
C GLU A 121 7.50 1.35 -17.20
N LEU A 122 6.34 1.61 -17.78
CA LEU A 122 6.25 2.45 -18.96
C LEU A 122 6.77 3.87 -18.67
N ALA A 123 6.36 4.44 -17.54
CA ALA A 123 6.83 5.76 -17.15
C ALA A 123 8.35 5.80 -17.02
N LYS A 124 8.95 4.76 -16.42
CA LYS A 124 10.41 4.68 -16.31
C LYS A 124 11.09 4.62 -17.68
N ARG A 125 10.50 3.86 -18.61
CA ARG A 125 11.05 3.76 -19.97
C ARG A 125 10.98 5.08 -20.69
N LEU A 126 9.86 5.79 -20.57
CA LEU A 126 9.71 7.10 -21.18
C LEU A 126 10.71 8.10 -20.58
N GLN A 127 10.84 8.10 -19.26
CA GLN A 127 11.81 8.97 -18.59
C GLN A 127 13.21 8.73 -19.11
N LYS A 128 13.60 7.46 -19.25
CA LYS A 128 14.91 7.10 -19.77
C LYS A 128 15.09 7.55 -21.22
N ALA A 129 14.06 7.37 -22.03
CA ALA A 129 14.12 7.78 -23.44
C ALA A 129 14.25 9.30 -23.56
N ILE A 130 13.53 10.06 -22.73
CA ILE A 130 13.63 11.51 -22.71
C ILE A 130 15.04 11.95 -22.33
N SER A 131 15.60 11.38 -21.26
CA SER A 131 16.95 11.76 -20.84
C SER A 131 18.00 11.41 -21.90
N GLN A 132 17.82 10.30 -22.61
CA GLN A 132 18.71 9.94 -23.71
C GLN A 132 18.60 10.94 -24.87
N TYR A 133 17.38 11.32 -25.20
CA TYR A 133 17.15 12.32 -26.24
C TYR A 133 17.79 13.66 -25.86
N GLU A 134 17.63 14.07 -24.62
CA GLU A 134 18.21 15.33 -24.16
C GLU A 134 19.73 15.33 -24.22
N THR A 135 20.37 14.18 -23.92
CA THR A 135 21.82 14.08 -24.03
C THR A 135 22.28 14.17 -25.49
N LEU A 136 21.59 13.48 -26.39
CA LEU A 136 21.92 13.54 -27.83
C LEU A 136 21.69 14.92 -28.41
N GLU A 137 20.61 15.57 -28.02
CA GLU A 137 20.33 16.94 -28.47
C GLU A 137 21.41 17.91 -28.00
N LYS A 138 21.86 17.73 -26.78
CA LYS A 138 22.91 18.52 -26.18
C LYS A 138 24.24 18.34 -26.91
N GLU A 139 24.56 17.10 -27.29
CA GLU A 139 25.76 16.81 -28.07
C GLU A 139 25.67 17.41 -29.45
N ARG A 140 24.48 17.37 -30.05
CA ARG A 140 24.28 17.88 -31.41
C ARG A 140 24.30 19.40 -31.50
N THR A 141 23.73 20.08 -30.51
CA THR A 141 23.57 21.53 -30.57
C THR A 141 24.57 22.32 -29.73
N GLY A 142 25.17 21.68 -28.75
CA GLY A 142 26.04 22.33 -27.79
C GLY A 142 25.34 23.29 -26.84
N TYR A 143 24.01 23.36 -26.88
CA TYR A 143 23.25 24.25 -26.02
C TYR A 143 22.50 23.53 -24.95
N TYR A 144 22.52 24.11 -23.79
CA TYR A 144 21.57 23.77 -22.73
C TYR A 144 20.27 24.52 -23.03
N THR A 145 19.24 23.81 -23.38
CA THR A 145 17.93 24.34 -23.17
C THR A 145 17.58 24.04 -21.73
N SER A 146 17.91 24.95 -20.83
CA SER A 146 17.35 24.85 -19.49
C SER A 146 15.90 25.31 -19.62
N CYS A 147 15.01 24.40 -19.75
CA CYS A 147 13.61 24.66 -19.47
C CYS A 147 13.47 24.58 -17.96
N ALA A 148 13.88 25.65 -17.32
CA ALA A 148 13.58 25.86 -15.93
C ALA A 148 12.31 26.69 -15.90
N GLU A 149 11.44 26.35 -14.97
CA GLU A 149 10.23 27.00 -14.51
C GLU A 149 8.97 26.37 -14.99
#